data_06de71ca642d75c8fc0eb8bb28da1197
#
_entry.id   06de71ca642d75c8fc0eb8bb28da1197
#
_cell.length_a   1.000
_cell.length_b   1.000
_cell.length_c   1.000
_cell.angle_alpha   90.00
_cell.angle_beta   90.00
_cell.angle_gamma   90.00
#
_symmetry.space_group_name_H-M   'P 1'
#
loop_
_entity.id
_entity.type
_entity.pdbx_description
1 polymer ?
#
loop_
_entity_poly.entity_id
_entity_poly.type
_entity_poly.pdbx_seq_one_letter_code
_entity_poly.pdbx_strand_id
1 'polypeptide(L)'
;MNTRTQTLLSRGAALAACAAPTLAHADNWLTAIGQYRNDIVYQSVQQMTMVAIAGGLAILVAVPLGIYLSRATGKQARAAQAILQTLNMGQAVPKLALLALAMSVLGIGRWPSIFALWVATLLPIVLNTLEGLRAVPRALVEAATGMGMTPTQILLHVELPNALYVIFAGIRTALAITVGTAPLAFLVGGGGLGELIFTGIDMNDFSMLLAGAIPTALLAILTDALVGQMQAHLVSSGVSPQR
;
A
#
# COMPACT_ATOMS: atom_id res chain seq x y z
N MET A 1 -12.10 35.24 42.36
CA MET A 1 -11.94 33.92 41.69
C MET A 1 -11.86 34.21 40.18
N ASN A 2 -10.67 33.98 39.60
CA ASN A 2 -10.26 34.59 38.33
C ASN A 2 -11.03 33.97 37.13
N THR A 3 -11.56 34.81 36.26
CA THR A 3 -12.28 34.42 35.00
C THR A 3 -11.48 33.44 34.14
N ARG A 4 -10.15 33.46 34.18
CA ARG A 4 -9.25 32.51 33.49
C ARG A 4 -9.33 31.09 34.05
N THR A 5 -9.54 30.91 35.36
CA THR A 5 -9.69 29.58 35.98
C THR A 5 -11.03 28.95 35.66
N GLN A 6 -12.10 29.74 35.55
CA GLN A 6 -13.42 29.25 35.13
C GLN A 6 -13.43 28.80 33.65
N THR A 7 -12.74 29.53 32.76
CA THR A 7 -12.64 29.13 31.33
C THR A 7 -11.77 27.90 31.13
N LEU A 8 -10.74 27.66 31.96
CA LEU A 8 -9.95 26.44 31.90
C LEU A 8 -10.69 25.22 32.43
N LEU A 9 -11.46 25.40 33.52
CA LEU A 9 -12.30 24.34 34.10
C LEU A 9 -13.46 23.97 33.14
N SER A 10 -14.10 24.95 32.49
CA SER A 10 -15.17 24.68 31.54
C SER A 10 -14.66 24.00 30.26
N ARG A 11 -13.47 24.36 29.77
CA ARG A 11 -12.82 23.67 28.65
C ARG A 11 -12.37 22.24 29.01
N GLY A 12 -11.85 22.05 30.19
CA GLY A 12 -11.51 20.71 30.71
C GLY A 12 -12.74 19.82 30.87
N ALA A 13 -13.84 20.37 31.39
CA ALA A 13 -15.10 19.65 31.53
C ALA A 13 -15.75 19.34 30.17
N ALA A 14 -15.66 20.24 29.19
CA ALA A 14 -16.14 20.00 27.83
C ALA A 14 -15.32 18.91 27.12
N LEU A 15 -14.00 18.91 27.27
CA LEU A 15 -13.13 17.87 26.73
C LEU A 15 -13.38 16.51 27.42
N ALA A 16 -13.58 16.51 28.74
CA ALA A 16 -13.92 15.30 29.48
C ALA A 16 -15.32 14.77 29.11
N ALA A 17 -16.30 15.66 28.89
CA ALA A 17 -17.64 15.28 28.46
C ALA A 17 -17.66 14.73 27.00
N CYS A 18 -16.78 15.23 26.12
CA CYS A 18 -16.59 14.67 24.78
C CYS A 18 -15.82 13.34 24.80
N ALA A 19 -14.94 13.12 25.78
CA ALA A 19 -14.17 11.89 25.93
C ALA A 19 -14.93 10.78 26.68
N ALA A 20 -15.92 11.14 27.51
CA ALA A 20 -16.69 10.18 28.32
C ALA A 20 -17.42 9.10 27.49
N PRO A 21 -18.11 9.43 26.37
CA PRO A 21 -18.74 8.39 25.54
C PRO A 21 -17.71 7.49 24.82
N THR A 22 -16.52 8.02 24.50
CA THR A 22 -15.47 7.20 23.85
C THR A 22 -14.83 6.22 24.85
N LEU A 23 -14.74 6.57 26.13
CA LEU A 23 -14.21 5.67 27.17
C LEU A 23 -15.22 4.57 27.54
N ALA A 24 -16.52 4.88 27.56
CA ALA A 24 -17.57 3.87 27.81
C ALA A 24 -17.67 2.81 26.68
N HIS A 25 -17.22 3.13 25.46
CA HIS A 25 -17.13 2.17 24.35
C HIS A 25 -15.78 1.43 24.31
N ALA A 26 -14.77 1.92 25.05
CA ALA A 26 -13.44 1.32 25.09
C ALA A 26 -13.43 -0.06 25.76
N ASP A 27 -14.32 -0.31 26.73
CA ASP A 27 -14.42 -1.61 27.41
C ASP A 27 -15.01 -2.70 26.52
N ASN A 28 -15.70 -2.33 25.42
CA ASN A 28 -16.36 -3.29 24.52
C ASN A 28 -15.47 -3.81 23.39
N TRP A 29 -14.34 -3.18 23.04
CA TRP A 29 -13.52 -3.61 21.91
C TRP A 29 -12.79 -4.95 22.16
N LEU A 30 -12.37 -5.21 23.41
CA LEU A 30 -11.76 -6.50 23.78
C LEU A 30 -12.78 -7.64 23.73
N THR A 31 -14.00 -7.39 24.18
CA THR A 31 -15.10 -8.36 24.07
C THR A 31 -15.51 -8.59 22.61
N ALA A 32 -15.51 -7.53 21.79
CA ALA A 32 -15.78 -7.61 20.36
C ALA A 32 -14.74 -8.47 19.61
N ILE A 33 -13.45 -8.29 19.88
CA ILE A 33 -12.40 -9.14 19.31
C ILE A 33 -12.62 -10.60 19.69
N GLY A 34 -13.03 -10.88 20.94
CA GLY A 34 -13.38 -12.23 21.38
C GLY A 34 -14.58 -12.82 20.64
N GLN A 35 -15.62 -12.01 20.44
CA GLN A 35 -16.86 -12.40 19.79
C GLN A 35 -16.67 -12.68 18.28
N TYR A 36 -15.94 -11.82 17.56
CA TYR A 36 -15.71 -11.91 16.13
C TYR A 36 -14.40 -12.62 15.75
N ARG A 37 -13.77 -13.33 16.70
CA ARG A 37 -12.43 -13.94 16.51
C ARG A 37 -12.34 -14.81 15.24
N ASN A 38 -13.32 -15.67 15.02
CA ASN A 38 -13.31 -16.59 13.88
C ASN A 38 -13.47 -15.83 12.55
N ASP A 39 -14.34 -14.82 12.54
CA ASP A 39 -14.57 -13.98 11.38
C ASP A 39 -13.36 -13.13 11.06
N ILE A 40 -12.71 -12.54 12.08
CA ILE A 40 -11.46 -11.78 11.95
C ILE A 40 -10.38 -12.64 11.30
N VAL A 41 -10.16 -13.86 11.77
CA VAL A 41 -9.13 -14.75 11.21
C VAL A 41 -9.45 -15.12 9.76
N TYR A 42 -10.69 -15.57 9.51
CA TYR A 42 -11.11 -15.96 8.17
C TYR A 42 -11.00 -14.82 7.16
N GLN A 43 -11.52 -13.64 7.51
CA GLN A 43 -11.52 -12.46 6.65
C GLN A 43 -10.13 -11.86 6.47
N SER A 44 -9.27 -11.94 7.49
CA SER A 44 -7.85 -11.55 7.39
C SER A 44 -7.12 -12.41 6.37
N VAL A 45 -7.29 -13.72 6.40
CA VAL A 45 -6.68 -14.64 5.43
C VAL A 45 -7.21 -14.36 4.02
N GLN A 46 -8.51 -14.12 3.89
CA GLN A 46 -9.13 -13.77 2.61
C GLN A 46 -8.58 -12.47 2.05
N GLN A 47 -8.49 -11.41 2.87
CA GLN A 47 -7.92 -10.12 2.50
C GLN A 47 -6.45 -10.24 2.10
N MET A 48 -5.63 -10.90 2.92
CA MET A 48 -4.20 -11.07 2.64
C MET A 48 -3.95 -11.91 1.38
N THR A 49 -4.81 -12.88 1.10
CA THR A 49 -4.70 -13.66 -0.15
C THR A 49 -4.95 -12.76 -1.38
N MET A 50 -5.97 -11.89 -1.34
CA MET A 50 -6.23 -10.93 -2.43
C MET A 50 -5.05 -9.96 -2.61
N VAL A 51 -4.55 -9.41 -1.51
CA VAL A 51 -3.39 -8.49 -1.52
C VAL A 51 -2.13 -9.17 -2.03
N ALA A 52 -1.86 -10.41 -1.60
CA ALA A 52 -0.69 -11.16 -2.05
C ALA A 52 -0.74 -11.45 -3.56
N ILE A 53 -1.89 -11.83 -4.09
CA ILE A 53 -2.07 -12.06 -5.53
C ILE A 53 -1.93 -10.74 -6.29
N ALA A 54 -2.66 -9.70 -5.89
CA ALA A 54 -2.62 -8.39 -6.55
C ALA A 54 -1.22 -7.76 -6.49
N GLY A 55 -0.58 -7.78 -5.32
CA GLY A 55 0.76 -7.26 -5.10
C GLY A 55 1.84 -8.04 -5.84
N GLY A 56 1.76 -9.38 -5.80
CA GLY A 56 2.69 -10.25 -6.55
C GLY A 56 2.62 -10.00 -8.05
N LEU A 57 1.42 -9.95 -8.62
CA LEU A 57 1.22 -9.60 -10.03
C LEU A 57 1.69 -8.17 -10.34
N ALA A 58 1.48 -7.22 -9.41
CA ALA A 58 1.93 -5.86 -9.59
C ALA A 58 3.47 -5.78 -9.62
N ILE A 59 4.17 -6.48 -8.74
CA ILE A 59 5.65 -6.53 -8.74
C ILE A 59 6.16 -7.14 -10.05
N LEU A 60 5.58 -8.26 -10.48
CA LEU A 60 5.98 -8.97 -11.71
C LEU A 60 5.83 -8.11 -12.97
N VAL A 61 4.87 -7.20 -13.01
CA VAL A 61 4.63 -6.30 -14.16
C VAL A 61 5.34 -4.96 -13.97
N ALA A 62 5.23 -4.36 -12.79
CA ALA A 62 5.70 -3.00 -12.54
C ALA A 62 7.23 -2.88 -12.54
N VAL A 63 7.96 -3.85 -11.98
CA VAL A 63 9.42 -3.81 -11.96
C VAL A 63 10.01 -3.90 -13.37
N PRO A 64 9.66 -4.90 -14.21
CA PRO A 64 10.13 -4.91 -15.61
C PRO A 64 9.70 -3.68 -16.41
N LEU A 65 8.48 -3.18 -16.20
CA LEU A 65 7.99 -1.97 -16.86
C LEU A 65 8.81 -0.75 -16.44
N GLY A 66 9.10 -0.56 -15.14
CA GLY A 66 9.95 0.51 -14.63
C GLY A 66 11.36 0.46 -15.21
N ILE A 67 11.96 -0.74 -15.32
CA ILE A 67 13.25 -0.96 -15.98
C ILE A 67 13.18 -0.55 -17.47
N TYR A 68 12.16 -0.99 -18.19
CA TYR A 68 11.97 -0.62 -19.59
C TYR A 68 11.84 0.89 -19.78
N LEU A 69 11.04 1.55 -18.95
CA LEU A 69 10.82 2.99 -18.98
C LEU A 69 12.08 3.81 -18.63
N SER A 70 12.94 3.27 -17.75
CA SER A 70 14.20 3.94 -17.39
C SER A 70 15.20 4.01 -18.56
N ARG A 71 15.10 3.08 -19.52
CA ARG A 71 16.00 2.95 -20.66
C ARG A 71 15.45 3.52 -21.95
N ALA A 72 14.23 4.02 -21.93
CA ALA A 72 13.57 4.56 -23.11
C ALA A 72 14.26 5.85 -23.60
N THR A 73 14.74 5.86 -24.84
CA THR A 73 15.42 6.98 -25.48
C THR A 73 14.75 7.39 -26.79
N GLY A 74 14.93 8.62 -27.24
CA GLY A 74 14.41 9.09 -28.51
C GLY A 74 12.89 8.99 -28.65
N LYS A 75 12.39 8.28 -29.66
CA LYS A 75 10.95 8.05 -29.87
C LYS A 75 10.31 7.23 -28.74
N GLN A 76 11.06 6.29 -28.16
CA GLN A 76 10.59 5.46 -27.04
C GLN A 76 10.40 6.30 -25.76
N ALA A 77 11.16 7.36 -25.56
CA ALA A 77 11.00 8.26 -24.42
C ALA A 77 9.62 8.94 -24.42
N ARG A 78 9.07 9.29 -25.58
CA ARG A 78 7.71 9.84 -25.70
C ARG A 78 6.65 8.80 -25.31
N ALA A 79 6.81 7.56 -25.76
CA ALA A 79 5.91 6.46 -25.39
C ALA A 79 6.01 6.16 -23.89
N ALA A 80 7.21 6.13 -23.31
CA ALA A 80 7.43 5.96 -21.88
C ALA A 80 6.74 7.08 -21.07
N GLN A 81 6.85 8.31 -21.52
CA GLN A 81 6.21 9.45 -20.87
C GLN A 81 4.68 9.37 -20.96
N ALA A 82 4.12 8.91 -22.08
CA ALA A 82 2.68 8.67 -22.25
C ALA A 82 2.19 7.56 -21.29
N ILE A 83 2.93 6.45 -21.18
CA ILE A 83 2.61 5.37 -20.25
C ILE A 83 2.60 5.89 -18.80
N LEU A 84 3.62 6.64 -18.38
CA LEU A 84 3.70 7.22 -17.05
C LEU A 84 2.54 8.19 -16.77
N GLN A 85 2.18 9.03 -17.76
CA GLN A 85 1.03 9.93 -17.62
C GLN A 85 -0.28 9.16 -17.48
N THR A 86 -0.48 8.11 -18.26
CA THR A 86 -1.68 7.25 -18.15
C THR A 86 -1.77 6.58 -16.79
N LEU A 87 -0.66 6.04 -16.29
CA LEU A 87 -0.60 5.47 -14.95
C LEU A 87 -0.88 6.51 -13.86
N ASN A 88 -0.33 7.72 -13.98
CA ASN A 88 -0.59 8.83 -13.06
C ASN A 88 -2.07 9.25 -13.06
N MET A 89 -2.70 9.33 -14.24
CA MET A 89 -4.14 9.58 -14.36
C MET A 89 -4.96 8.47 -13.68
N GLY A 90 -4.52 7.23 -13.79
CA GLY A 90 -5.16 6.10 -13.12
C GLY A 90 -5.18 6.22 -11.59
N GLN A 91 -4.18 6.87 -10.98
CA GLN A 91 -4.19 7.13 -9.53
C GLN A 91 -5.15 8.25 -9.10
N ALA A 92 -5.48 9.17 -10.00
CA ALA A 92 -6.48 10.20 -9.73
C ALA A 92 -7.90 9.61 -9.65
N VAL A 93 -8.12 8.40 -10.22
CA VAL A 93 -9.40 7.69 -10.14
C VAL A 93 -9.62 7.23 -8.69
N PRO A 94 -10.74 7.59 -8.04
CA PRO A 94 -11.07 7.09 -6.73
C PRO A 94 -11.06 5.55 -6.72
N LYS A 95 -10.41 4.93 -5.74
CA LYS A 95 -10.27 3.47 -5.67
C LYS A 95 -11.62 2.74 -5.70
N LEU A 96 -12.64 3.34 -5.09
CA LEU A 96 -14.00 2.81 -5.15
C LEU A 96 -14.55 2.82 -6.58
N ALA A 97 -14.29 3.89 -7.35
CA ALA A 97 -14.70 3.95 -8.75
C ALA A 97 -13.96 2.90 -9.60
N LEU A 98 -12.68 2.67 -9.32
CA LEU A 98 -11.91 1.62 -9.99
C LEU A 98 -12.48 0.22 -9.71
N LEU A 99 -12.87 -0.05 -8.45
CA LEU A 99 -13.55 -1.29 -8.06
C LEU A 99 -14.89 -1.45 -8.79
N ALA A 100 -15.70 -0.38 -8.86
CA ALA A 100 -16.98 -0.40 -9.56
C ALA A 100 -16.82 -0.64 -11.07
N LEU A 101 -15.82 -0.02 -11.71
CA LEU A 101 -15.50 -0.26 -13.12
C LEU A 101 -15.03 -1.70 -13.34
N ALA A 102 -14.16 -2.22 -12.49
CA ALA A 102 -13.73 -3.62 -12.56
C ALA A 102 -14.92 -4.59 -12.43
N MET A 103 -15.83 -4.32 -11.49
CA MET A 103 -17.05 -5.08 -11.29
C MET A 103 -17.98 -5.04 -12.52
N SER A 104 -18.09 -3.90 -13.19
CA SER A 104 -18.94 -3.75 -14.38
C SER A 104 -18.47 -4.60 -15.56
N VAL A 105 -17.15 -4.87 -15.65
CA VAL A 105 -16.55 -5.65 -16.74
C VAL A 105 -16.38 -7.12 -16.37
N LEU A 106 -15.93 -7.41 -15.15
CA LEU A 106 -15.56 -8.75 -14.69
C LEU A 106 -16.63 -9.44 -13.82
N GLY A 107 -17.75 -8.73 -13.55
CA GLY A 107 -18.78 -9.21 -12.65
C GLY A 107 -18.48 -8.96 -11.19
N ILE A 108 -19.34 -9.49 -10.29
CA ILE A 108 -19.21 -9.35 -8.84
C ILE A 108 -18.29 -10.45 -8.30
N GLY A 109 -17.40 -10.11 -7.36
CA GLY A 109 -16.63 -11.10 -6.63
C GLY A 109 -15.15 -10.78 -6.44
N ARG A 110 -14.40 -11.83 -6.16
CA ARG A 110 -12.98 -11.74 -5.80
C ARG A 110 -12.06 -11.27 -6.93
N TRP A 111 -12.33 -11.70 -8.17
CA TRP A 111 -11.47 -11.38 -9.31
C TRP A 111 -11.47 -9.90 -9.70
N PRO A 112 -12.64 -9.21 -9.82
CA PRO A 112 -12.64 -7.76 -10.04
C PRO A 112 -11.95 -7.00 -8.91
N SER A 113 -12.07 -7.46 -7.66
CA SER A 113 -11.37 -6.89 -6.52
C SER A 113 -9.85 -7.01 -6.64
N ILE A 114 -9.34 -8.20 -6.98
CA ILE A 114 -7.91 -8.43 -7.22
C ILE A 114 -7.41 -7.56 -8.37
N PHE A 115 -8.17 -7.47 -9.46
CA PHE A 115 -7.79 -6.65 -10.62
C PHE A 115 -7.69 -5.16 -10.27
N ALA A 116 -8.68 -4.62 -9.55
CA ALA A 116 -8.65 -3.22 -9.13
C ALA A 116 -7.50 -2.91 -8.16
N LEU A 117 -7.26 -3.81 -7.19
CA LEU A 117 -6.13 -3.70 -6.27
C LEU A 117 -4.79 -3.79 -7.02
N TRP A 118 -4.68 -4.69 -7.99
CA TRP A 118 -3.49 -4.82 -8.85
C TRP A 118 -3.19 -3.53 -9.60
N VAL A 119 -4.18 -2.95 -10.30
CA VAL A 119 -4.02 -1.69 -11.05
C VAL A 119 -3.58 -0.56 -10.11
N ALA A 120 -4.22 -0.45 -8.92
CA ALA A 120 -3.88 0.57 -7.94
C ALA A 120 -2.46 0.43 -7.37
N THR A 121 -1.93 -0.79 -7.33
CA THR A 121 -0.60 -1.11 -6.78
C THR A 121 0.51 -0.87 -7.81
N LEU A 122 0.20 -0.92 -9.11
CA LEU A 122 1.20 -0.84 -10.19
C LEU A 122 2.02 0.46 -10.16
N LEU A 123 1.35 1.61 -10.10
CA LEU A 123 2.03 2.88 -10.33
C LEU A 123 3.10 3.22 -9.28
N PRO A 124 2.86 3.08 -7.95
CA PRO A 124 3.90 3.36 -6.98
C PRO A 124 5.16 2.51 -7.21
N ILE A 125 4.99 1.24 -7.62
CA ILE A 125 6.12 0.34 -7.90
C ILE A 125 6.85 0.75 -9.18
N VAL A 126 6.11 1.07 -10.26
CA VAL A 126 6.71 1.54 -11.52
C VAL A 126 7.53 2.82 -11.31
N LEU A 127 6.96 3.82 -10.63
CA LEU A 127 7.63 5.09 -10.39
C LEU A 127 8.89 4.92 -9.54
N ASN A 128 8.81 4.19 -8.42
CA ASN A 128 9.97 3.98 -7.58
C ASN A 128 11.05 3.13 -8.27
N THR A 129 10.67 2.17 -9.13
CA THR A 129 11.63 1.42 -9.94
C THR A 129 12.34 2.34 -10.94
N LEU A 130 11.59 3.18 -11.63
CA LEU A 130 12.13 4.15 -12.58
C LEU A 130 13.06 5.16 -11.91
N GLU A 131 12.63 5.75 -10.79
CA GLU A 131 13.39 6.74 -10.03
C GLU A 131 14.64 6.12 -9.40
N GLY A 132 14.53 4.91 -8.84
CA GLY A 132 15.66 4.19 -8.28
C GLY A 132 16.76 3.92 -9.30
N LEU A 133 16.39 3.50 -10.51
CA LEU A 133 17.36 3.27 -11.59
C LEU A 133 17.97 4.59 -12.10
N ARG A 134 17.21 5.67 -12.18
CA ARG A 134 17.70 6.99 -12.60
C ARG A 134 18.59 7.68 -11.57
N ALA A 135 18.42 7.32 -10.30
CA ALA A 135 19.21 7.87 -9.19
C ALA A 135 20.61 7.25 -9.08
N VAL A 136 20.90 6.18 -9.81
CA VAL A 136 22.24 5.56 -9.81
C VAL A 136 23.28 6.54 -10.33
N PRO A 137 24.39 6.77 -9.59
CA PRO A 137 25.44 7.72 -10.00
C PRO A 137 26.03 7.38 -11.38
N ARG A 138 26.04 8.36 -12.28
CA ARG A 138 26.56 8.18 -13.65
C ARG A 138 28.00 7.71 -13.69
N ALA A 139 28.82 8.14 -12.72
CA ALA A 139 30.22 7.72 -12.60
C ALA A 139 30.36 6.19 -12.49
N LEU A 140 29.42 5.50 -11.78
CA LEU A 140 29.44 4.03 -11.69
C LEU A 140 29.11 3.38 -13.03
N VAL A 141 28.17 3.93 -13.77
CA VAL A 141 27.77 3.44 -15.10
C VAL A 141 28.91 3.68 -16.11
N GLU A 142 29.56 4.84 -16.08
CA GLU A 142 30.70 5.17 -16.93
C GLU A 142 31.91 4.28 -16.64
N ALA A 143 32.24 4.04 -15.36
CA ALA A 143 33.30 3.12 -14.96
C ALA A 143 33.02 1.68 -15.44
N ALA A 144 31.79 1.20 -15.28
CA ALA A 144 31.38 -0.11 -15.77
C ALA A 144 31.48 -0.22 -17.31
N THR A 145 31.09 0.84 -18.00
CA THR A 145 31.23 0.92 -19.47
C THR A 145 32.70 0.93 -19.89
N GLY A 146 33.56 1.67 -19.19
CA GLY A 146 35.00 1.69 -19.43
C GLY A 146 35.68 0.34 -19.20
N MET A 147 35.13 -0.50 -18.32
CA MET A 147 35.56 -1.89 -18.12
C MET A 147 35.04 -2.86 -19.19
N GLY A 148 34.29 -2.39 -20.19
CA GLY A 148 33.75 -3.21 -21.28
C GLY A 148 32.49 -4.00 -20.93
N MET A 149 31.78 -3.64 -19.86
CA MET A 149 30.52 -4.30 -19.51
C MET A 149 29.42 -4.01 -20.55
N THR A 150 28.65 -5.03 -20.91
CA THR A 150 27.46 -4.89 -21.77
C THR A 150 26.33 -4.17 -21.03
N PRO A 151 25.37 -3.53 -21.75
CA PRO A 151 24.25 -2.84 -21.11
C PRO A 151 23.44 -3.72 -20.14
N THR A 152 23.32 -5.01 -20.42
CA THR A 152 22.63 -5.98 -19.54
C THR A 152 23.46 -6.27 -18.28
N GLN A 153 24.77 -6.38 -18.41
CA GLN A 153 25.66 -6.56 -17.26
C GLN A 153 25.67 -5.32 -16.37
N ILE A 154 25.68 -4.12 -16.95
CA ILE A 154 25.55 -2.86 -16.22
C ILE A 154 24.23 -2.82 -15.44
N LEU A 155 23.11 -3.18 -16.10
CA LEU A 155 21.81 -3.24 -15.42
C LEU A 155 21.84 -4.19 -14.22
N LEU A 156 22.27 -5.42 -14.42
CA LEU A 156 22.14 -6.48 -13.40
C LEU A 156 23.17 -6.34 -12.26
N HIS A 157 24.39 -5.87 -12.56
CA HIS A 157 25.47 -5.85 -11.57
C HIS A 157 25.76 -4.46 -10.98
N VAL A 158 25.32 -3.38 -11.65
CA VAL A 158 25.58 -2.01 -11.18
C VAL A 158 24.28 -1.27 -10.85
N GLU A 159 23.39 -1.11 -11.82
CA GLU A 159 22.20 -0.27 -11.63
C GLU A 159 21.17 -0.91 -10.70
N LEU A 160 20.79 -2.16 -10.95
CA LEU A 160 19.73 -2.84 -10.19
C LEU A 160 20.09 -3.01 -8.70
N PRO A 161 21.30 -3.47 -8.33
CA PRO A 161 21.70 -3.54 -6.92
C PRO A 161 21.67 -2.18 -6.22
N ASN A 162 22.09 -1.10 -6.90
CA ASN A 162 22.04 0.24 -6.35
C ASN A 162 20.62 0.83 -6.26
N ALA A 163 19.72 0.42 -7.15
CA ALA A 163 18.33 0.85 -7.18
C ALA A 163 17.42 0.07 -6.22
N LEU A 164 17.84 -1.12 -5.75
CA LEU A 164 17.02 -2.02 -4.95
C LEU A 164 16.40 -1.35 -3.73
N TYR A 165 17.14 -0.46 -3.05
CA TYR A 165 16.62 0.25 -1.89
C TYR A 165 15.35 1.04 -2.22
N VAL A 166 15.38 1.80 -3.31
CA VAL A 166 14.26 2.64 -3.75
C VAL A 166 13.12 1.79 -4.30
N ILE A 167 13.45 0.71 -5.04
CA ILE A 167 12.46 -0.25 -5.56
C ILE A 167 11.69 -0.89 -4.40
N PHE A 168 12.37 -1.38 -3.38
CA PHE A 168 11.75 -1.96 -2.19
C PHE A 168 10.93 -0.94 -1.40
N ALA A 169 11.39 0.32 -1.31
CA ALA A 169 10.60 1.39 -0.70
C ALA A 169 9.26 1.59 -1.44
N GLY A 170 9.28 1.53 -2.77
CA GLY A 170 8.07 1.59 -3.60
C GLY A 170 7.14 0.39 -3.37
N ILE A 171 7.67 -0.83 -3.35
CA ILE A 171 6.91 -2.06 -3.09
C ILE A 171 6.27 -2.00 -1.69
N ARG A 172 7.04 -1.61 -0.68
CA ARG A 172 6.61 -1.48 0.70
C ARG A 172 5.43 -0.52 0.83
N THR A 173 5.57 0.68 0.30
CA THR A 173 4.52 1.70 0.31
C THR A 173 3.27 1.23 -0.45
N ALA A 174 3.45 0.65 -1.64
CA ALA A 174 2.35 0.14 -2.45
C ALA A 174 1.55 -0.95 -1.72
N LEU A 175 2.23 -1.93 -1.13
CA LEU A 175 1.57 -3.04 -0.42
C LEU A 175 0.87 -2.57 0.86
N ALA A 176 1.50 -1.69 1.66
CA ALA A 176 0.87 -1.15 2.87
C ALA A 176 -0.43 -0.38 2.54
N ILE A 177 -0.40 0.47 1.50
CA ILE A 177 -1.59 1.18 1.02
C ILE A 177 -2.64 0.18 0.50
N THR A 178 -2.23 -0.87 -0.19
CA THR A 178 -3.14 -1.87 -0.75
C THR A 178 -3.83 -2.66 0.35
N VAL A 179 -3.13 -3.08 1.41
CA VAL A 179 -3.73 -3.72 2.59
C VAL A 179 -4.76 -2.81 3.25
N GLY A 180 -4.43 -1.51 3.45
CA GLY A 180 -5.34 -0.55 4.06
C GLY A 180 -6.57 -0.22 3.21
N THR A 181 -6.51 -0.43 1.89
CA THR A 181 -7.64 -0.17 0.97
C THR A 181 -8.38 -1.44 0.53
N ALA A 182 -7.82 -2.62 0.78
CA ALA A 182 -8.45 -3.89 0.47
C ALA A 182 -9.84 -4.11 1.10
N PRO A 183 -10.17 -3.55 2.29
CA PRO A 183 -11.53 -3.60 2.82
C PRO A 183 -12.62 -3.09 1.86
N LEU A 184 -12.29 -2.14 0.98
CA LEU A 184 -13.24 -1.65 -0.03
C LEU A 184 -13.69 -2.75 -1.00
N ALA A 185 -12.92 -3.83 -1.14
CA ALA A 185 -13.26 -4.98 -2.00
C ALA A 185 -14.56 -5.65 -1.58
N PHE A 186 -14.96 -5.56 -0.31
CA PHE A 186 -16.24 -6.05 0.19
C PHE A 186 -17.41 -5.47 -0.60
N LEU A 187 -17.39 -4.19 -0.95
CA LEU A 187 -18.45 -3.50 -1.66
C LEU A 187 -18.72 -4.04 -3.07
N VAL A 188 -17.78 -4.79 -3.63
CA VAL A 188 -17.91 -5.45 -4.94
C VAL A 188 -17.91 -6.98 -4.83
N GLY A 189 -18.16 -7.51 -3.63
CA GLY A 189 -18.24 -8.94 -3.36
C GLY A 189 -16.89 -9.65 -3.21
N GLY A 190 -15.79 -8.90 -2.99
CA GLY A 190 -14.46 -9.46 -2.78
C GLY A 190 -14.27 -10.11 -1.41
N GLY A 191 -15.07 -9.72 -0.41
CA GLY A 191 -14.95 -10.16 0.98
C GLY A 191 -13.80 -9.46 1.73
N GLY A 192 -13.27 -10.10 2.76
CA GLY A 192 -12.22 -9.59 3.64
C GLY A 192 -12.77 -8.79 4.81
N LEU A 193 -11.87 -8.20 5.62
CA LEU A 193 -12.21 -7.46 6.83
C LEU A 193 -13.16 -6.27 6.60
N GLY A 194 -13.34 -5.86 5.34
CA GLY A 194 -14.34 -4.89 4.94
C GLY A 194 -15.76 -5.30 5.30
N GLU A 195 -16.08 -6.59 5.34
CA GLU A 195 -17.37 -7.09 5.77
C GLU A 195 -17.70 -6.65 7.18
N LEU A 196 -16.79 -6.85 8.14
CA LEU A 196 -16.99 -6.39 9.52
C LEU A 196 -17.06 -4.87 9.61
N ILE A 197 -16.22 -4.14 8.85
CA ILE A 197 -16.20 -2.67 8.88
C ILE A 197 -17.53 -2.11 8.36
N PHE A 198 -17.95 -2.51 7.16
CA PHE A 198 -19.15 -1.93 6.53
C PHE A 198 -20.44 -2.41 7.18
N THR A 199 -20.53 -3.67 7.60
CA THR A 199 -21.67 -4.17 8.37
C THR A 199 -21.76 -3.47 9.73
N GLY A 200 -20.63 -3.22 10.39
CA GLY A 200 -20.59 -2.45 11.63
C GLY A 200 -21.08 -1.00 11.45
N ILE A 201 -20.77 -0.37 10.31
CA ILE A 201 -21.29 0.95 9.94
C ILE A 201 -22.81 0.88 9.74
N ASP A 202 -23.28 -0.07 8.95
CA ASP A 202 -24.71 -0.21 8.60
C ASP A 202 -25.58 -0.53 9.82
N MET A 203 -25.06 -1.34 10.74
CA MET A 203 -25.74 -1.69 12.00
C MET A 203 -25.52 -0.67 13.13
N ASN A 204 -24.69 0.36 12.90
CA ASN A 204 -24.26 1.30 13.94
C ASN A 204 -23.60 0.58 15.14
N ASP A 205 -22.93 -0.55 14.86
CA ASP A 205 -22.19 -1.33 15.86
C ASP A 205 -20.70 -0.97 15.79
N PHE A 206 -20.32 -0.10 16.73
CA PHE A 206 -18.92 0.37 16.85
C PHE A 206 -17.95 -0.76 17.18
N SER A 207 -18.39 -1.77 17.93
CA SER A 207 -17.56 -2.93 18.30
C SER A 207 -17.22 -3.78 17.09
N MET A 208 -18.20 -4.05 16.24
CA MET A 208 -18.02 -4.79 14.98
C MET A 208 -17.13 -4.02 14.00
N LEU A 209 -17.32 -2.69 13.89
CA LEU A 209 -16.47 -1.82 13.08
C LEU A 209 -15.01 -1.91 13.53
N LEU A 210 -14.73 -1.82 14.83
CA LEU A 210 -13.38 -1.93 15.38
C LEU A 210 -12.79 -3.33 15.18
N ALA A 211 -13.61 -4.38 15.27
CA ALA A 211 -13.20 -5.76 15.01
C ALA A 211 -12.70 -5.96 13.57
N GLY A 212 -13.13 -5.14 12.62
CA GLY A 212 -12.60 -5.12 11.25
C GLY A 212 -11.44 -4.14 11.06
N ALA A 213 -11.53 -2.93 11.63
CA ALA A 213 -10.58 -1.84 11.39
C ALA A 213 -9.22 -2.09 12.07
N ILE A 214 -9.21 -2.57 13.32
CA ILE A 214 -7.96 -2.82 14.06
C ILE A 214 -7.11 -3.91 13.38
N PRO A 215 -7.66 -5.10 13.04
CA PRO A 215 -6.89 -6.10 12.31
C PRO A 215 -6.40 -5.60 10.95
N THR A 216 -7.20 -4.81 10.22
CA THR A 216 -6.74 -4.21 8.94
C THR A 216 -5.51 -3.33 9.15
N ALA A 217 -5.52 -2.46 10.15
CA ALA A 217 -4.37 -1.60 10.46
C ALA A 217 -3.14 -2.42 10.88
N LEU A 218 -3.34 -3.44 11.72
CA LEU A 218 -2.26 -4.35 12.13
C LEU A 218 -1.66 -5.11 10.94
N LEU A 219 -2.49 -5.62 10.04
CA LEU A 219 -2.03 -6.29 8.81
C LEU A 219 -1.24 -5.35 7.91
N ALA A 220 -1.63 -4.08 7.79
CA ALA A 220 -0.88 -3.09 7.02
C ALA A 220 0.51 -2.84 7.64
N ILE A 221 0.59 -2.68 8.96
CA ILE A 221 1.85 -2.50 9.70
C ILE A 221 2.73 -3.76 9.58
N LEU A 222 2.15 -4.95 9.74
CA LEU A 222 2.88 -6.21 9.60
C LEU A 222 3.42 -6.40 8.19
N THR A 223 2.62 -6.09 7.16
CA THR A 223 3.06 -6.16 5.75
C THR A 223 4.21 -5.20 5.50
N ASP A 224 4.11 -3.96 5.99
CA ASP A 224 5.17 -2.97 5.91
C ASP A 224 6.45 -3.45 6.59
N ALA A 225 6.35 -3.99 7.80
CA ALA A 225 7.48 -4.52 8.56
C ALA A 225 8.12 -5.73 7.87
N LEU A 226 7.32 -6.67 7.34
CA LEU A 226 7.82 -7.86 6.63
C LEU A 226 8.59 -7.47 5.37
N VAL A 227 8.03 -6.58 4.54
CA VAL A 227 8.72 -6.10 3.33
C VAL A 227 9.96 -5.29 3.70
N GLY A 228 9.91 -4.50 4.78
CA GLY A 228 11.06 -3.78 5.31
C GLY A 228 12.20 -4.72 5.77
N GLN A 229 11.87 -5.85 6.39
CA GLN A 229 12.87 -6.88 6.75
C GLN A 229 13.46 -7.53 5.49
N MET A 230 12.63 -7.88 4.49
CA MET A 230 13.13 -8.38 3.21
C MET A 230 14.08 -7.38 2.53
N GLN A 231 13.73 -6.09 2.55
CA GLN A 231 14.59 -5.01 2.07
C GLN A 231 15.95 -5.01 2.78
N ALA A 232 15.94 -5.09 4.11
CA ALA A 232 17.18 -5.08 4.92
C ALA A 232 18.10 -6.27 4.63
N HIS A 233 17.53 -7.44 4.27
CA HIS A 233 18.32 -8.62 3.93
C HIS A 233 18.81 -8.66 2.47
N LEU A 234 18.05 -8.07 1.54
CA LEU A 234 18.36 -8.12 0.11
C LEU A 234 19.18 -6.92 -0.38
N VAL A 235 19.11 -5.80 0.33
CA VAL A 235 19.88 -4.59 -0.01
C VAL A 235 21.20 -4.58 0.74
N SER A 236 22.31 -4.49 0.01
CA SER A 236 23.65 -4.40 0.58
C SER A 236 23.81 -3.15 1.46
N SER A 237 24.50 -3.31 2.59
CA SER A 237 24.73 -2.24 3.59
C SER A 237 25.45 -1.00 3.04
N GLY A 238 26.13 -1.11 1.88
CA GLY A 238 26.83 0.01 1.22
C GLY A 238 25.94 0.90 0.34
N VAL A 239 24.69 0.51 0.08
CA VAL A 239 23.76 1.22 -0.81
C VAL A 239 22.65 1.95 -0.02
N SER A 240 22.53 1.67 1.27
CA SER A 240 21.54 2.35 2.11
C SER A 240 21.96 3.81 2.41
N PRO A 241 21.09 4.83 2.18
CA PRO A 241 21.41 6.24 2.40
C PRO A 241 21.62 6.65 3.87
N GLN A 242 21.57 5.73 4.79
CA GLN A 242 21.65 6.00 6.23
C GLN A 242 22.64 5.06 6.90
N ARG A 243 23.87 5.53 6.97
CA ARG A 243 24.70 5.47 8.19
C ARG A 243 25.82 6.48 8.09
#